data_8389e49098416b844ed32c41ecbda5e2
#
_entry.id   8389e49098416b844ed32c41ecbda5e2
#
_cell.length_a   1.000
_cell.length_b   1.000
_cell.length_c   1.000
_cell.angle_alpha   90.00
_cell.angle_beta   90.00
_cell.angle_gamma   90.00
#
_symmetry.space_group_name_H-M   'P 1'
#
loop_
_entity.id
_entity.type
_entity.pdbx_description
1 polymer ?
#
loop_
_entity_poly.entity_id
_entity_poly.type
_entity_poly.pdbx_seq_one_letter_code
_entity_poly.pdbx_strand_id
1 'polypeptide(L)'
;SLYVNTIPVFIDAGVGTYTKQTFGKDRYTIWTMQSNYHNLPMINGVPQKFGQQYKATNTVCNEKKRIFSADIATAYPAEAKVKSWIRSYALDDRKLMITDNYTLNEALAPNQLNFLTWGKVSFPSPGKVRVEVKGQKVELDYPSQFKAELETIKLDDPRLSNVWGKEIYRITLKTEEKKATGNYK
;
A
#
# COMPACT_ATOMS: atom_id res chain seq x y z
N SER A 1 -5.26 6.65 3.47
CA SER A 1 -6.02 5.96 4.54
C SER A 1 -7.47 5.73 4.12
N LEU A 2 -8.08 4.65 4.60
CA LEU A 2 -9.51 4.35 4.43
C LEU A 2 -10.20 4.43 5.79
N TYR A 3 -11.28 5.21 5.85
CA TYR A 3 -12.08 5.40 7.06
C TYR A 3 -13.46 4.77 6.89
N VAL A 4 -13.97 4.19 7.97
CA VAL A 4 -15.35 3.71 8.08
C VAL A 4 -15.95 4.32 9.35
N ASN A 5 -17.02 5.08 9.22
CA ASN A 5 -17.66 5.80 10.33
C ASN A 5 -16.64 6.57 11.20
N THR A 6 -15.77 7.37 10.55
CA THR A 6 -14.69 8.15 11.18
C THR A 6 -13.52 7.36 11.75
N ILE A 7 -13.57 6.02 11.75
CA ILE A 7 -12.51 5.16 12.24
C ILE A 7 -11.57 4.78 11.08
N PRO A 8 -10.26 5.09 11.17
CA PRO A 8 -9.30 4.65 10.16
C PRO A 8 -9.11 3.14 10.25
N VAL A 9 -9.36 2.43 9.16
CA VAL A 9 -9.22 0.97 9.07
C VAL A 9 -7.93 0.59 8.34
N PHE A 10 -7.72 1.13 7.14
CA PHE A 10 -6.42 1.08 6.50
C PHE A 10 -5.73 2.42 6.70
N ILE A 11 -4.51 2.39 7.22
CA ILE A 11 -3.81 3.55 7.75
C ILE A 11 -2.55 3.89 6.96
N ASP A 12 -2.09 5.11 7.14
CA ASP A 12 -0.70 5.49 7.02
C ASP A 12 -0.16 5.63 8.43
N ALA A 13 0.95 4.96 8.75
CA ALA A 13 1.48 4.95 10.11
C ALA A 13 1.92 6.36 10.58
N GLY A 14 2.24 7.22 9.62
CA GLY A 14 2.78 8.54 9.89
C GLY A 14 4.27 8.48 10.23
N VAL A 15 4.75 9.53 10.86
CA VAL A 15 6.16 9.73 11.18
C VAL A 15 6.39 9.45 12.66
N GLY A 16 7.42 8.68 12.97
CA GLY A 16 7.89 8.47 14.34
C GLY A 16 8.50 9.74 14.97
N THR A 17 9.06 9.60 16.16
CA THR A 17 9.77 10.68 16.84
C THR A 17 10.94 11.16 16.00
N TYR A 18 11.05 12.46 15.84
CA TYR A 18 12.16 13.06 15.10
C TYR A 18 13.47 12.91 15.87
N THR A 19 14.45 12.35 15.21
CA THR A 19 15.81 12.14 15.72
C THR A 19 16.81 12.78 14.78
N LYS A 20 18.10 12.76 15.14
CA LYS A 20 19.17 13.18 14.23
C LYS A 20 19.15 12.42 12.89
N GLN A 21 18.80 11.13 12.92
CA GLN A 21 18.66 10.29 11.73
C GLN A 21 17.57 10.80 10.79
N THR A 22 16.44 11.31 11.33
CA THR A 22 15.31 11.83 10.54
C THR A 22 15.73 12.95 9.58
N PHE A 23 16.75 13.72 9.95
CA PHE A 23 17.27 14.83 9.16
C PHE A 23 18.59 14.52 8.44
N GLY A 24 19.09 13.29 8.63
CA GLY A 24 20.34 12.83 8.03
C GLY A 24 20.16 12.10 6.69
N LYS A 25 21.29 11.73 6.10
CA LYS A 25 21.34 10.92 4.87
C LYS A 25 20.68 9.53 5.02
N ASP A 26 20.62 9.03 6.25
CA ASP A 26 20.11 7.69 6.57
C ASP A 26 18.60 7.69 6.93
N ARG A 27 17.89 8.81 6.72
CA ARG A 27 16.45 8.93 7.04
C ARG A 27 15.59 7.86 6.38
N TYR A 28 15.94 7.44 5.17
CA TYR A 28 15.17 6.44 4.41
C TYR A 28 15.48 4.99 4.80
N THR A 29 16.31 4.77 5.82
CA THR A 29 16.44 3.48 6.51
C THR A 29 15.41 3.34 7.63
N ILE A 30 14.75 4.43 8.04
CA ILE A 30 13.63 4.42 8.98
C ILE A 30 12.42 3.80 8.28
N TRP A 31 11.85 2.74 8.85
CA TRP A 31 10.80 1.98 8.20
C TRP A 31 9.57 2.82 7.80
N THR A 32 9.15 3.80 8.61
CA THR A 32 8.04 4.71 8.30
C THR A 32 8.32 5.65 7.11
N MET A 33 9.56 5.71 6.63
CA MET A 33 9.96 6.49 5.46
C MET A 33 10.11 5.63 4.21
N GLN A 34 9.87 4.32 4.31
CA GLN A 34 10.01 3.37 3.20
C GLN A 34 8.64 3.08 2.58
N SER A 35 8.54 3.14 1.25
CA SER A 35 7.26 3.02 0.55
C SER A 35 6.57 1.66 0.70
N ASN A 36 7.31 0.60 1.00
CA ASN A 36 6.76 -0.73 1.28
C ASN A 36 6.04 -0.83 2.63
N TYR A 37 6.15 0.20 3.49
CA TYR A 37 5.35 0.37 4.70
C TYR A 37 4.23 1.42 4.53
N HIS A 38 3.83 1.68 3.29
CA HIS A 38 2.66 2.44 2.92
C HIS A 38 1.71 1.56 2.09
N ASN A 39 0.50 2.06 1.75
CA ASN A 39 -0.47 1.32 0.95
C ASN A 39 -0.13 1.38 -0.55
N LEU A 40 1.06 0.89 -0.89
CA LEU A 40 1.68 1.02 -2.22
C LEU A 40 2.19 -0.33 -2.73
N PRO A 41 2.29 -0.51 -4.06
CA PRO A 41 2.90 -1.70 -4.62
C PRO A 41 4.43 -1.69 -4.49
N MET A 42 5.01 -2.88 -4.47
CA MET A 42 6.38 -3.12 -4.91
C MET A 42 6.32 -3.72 -6.31
N ILE A 43 6.99 -3.09 -7.25
CA ILE A 43 6.97 -3.47 -8.66
C ILE A 43 8.29 -4.19 -8.99
N ASN A 44 8.20 -5.42 -9.50
CA ASN A 44 9.40 -6.26 -9.67
C ASN A 44 10.24 -6.41 -8.38
N GLY A 45 9.59 -6.40 -7.21
CA GLY A 45 10.28 -6.45 -5.93
C GLY A 45 10.93 -5.12 -5.52
N VAL A 46 10.76 -4.05 -6.29
CA VAL A 46 11.38 -2.73 -6.06
C VAL A 46 10.38 -1.76 -5.46
N PRO A 47 10.69 -1.08 -4.33
CA PRO A 47 9.86 -0.03 -3.75
C PRO A 47 10.00 1.30 -4.51
N GLN A 48 9.09 2.24 -4.25
CA GLN A 48 9.26 3.62 -4.70
C GLN A 48 10.52 4.23 -4.09
N LYS A 49 11.12 5.18 -4.80
CA LYS A 49 12.32 5.87 -4.36
C LYS A 49 11.98 7.31 -3.96
N PHE A 50 12.78 7.87 -3.09
CA PHE A 50 12.68 9.27 -2.68
C PHE A 50 13.39 10.21 -3.66
N GLY A 51 12.92 11.46 -3.73
CA GLY A 51 13.51 12.51 -4.57
C GLY A 51 12.44 13.19 -5.44
N GLN A 52 12.66 14.44 -5.82
CA GLN A 52 11.70 15.24 -6.59
C GLN A 52 11.36 14.65 -7.97
N GLN A 53 12.29 13.88 -8.55
CA GLN A 53 12.13 13.20 -9.83
C GLN A 53 11.15 12.02 -9.73
N TYR A 54 10.99 11.43 -8.53
CA TYR A 54 10.11 10.27 -8.31
C TYR A 54 8.71 10.74 -7.91
N LYS A 55 7.81 10.83 -8.86
CA LYS A 55 6.46 11.35 -8.67
C LYS A 55 5.45 10.66 -9.57
N ALA A 56 4.21 10.62 -9.15
CA ALA A 56 3.10 10.19 -10.01
C ALA A 56 2.83 11.24 -11.11
N THR A 57 2.31 10.77 -12.24
CA THR A 57 1.94 11.57 -13.40
C THR A 57 0.51 11.22 -13.84
N ASN A 58 0.00 11.95 -14.83
CA ASN A 58 -1.30 11.66 -15.46
C ASN A 58 -2.43 11.46 -14.42
N THR A 59 -2.49 12.35 -13.42
CA THR A 59 -3.51 12.29 -12.40
C THR A 59 -4.86 12.75 -12.94
N VAL A 60 -5.89 11.96 -12.68
CA VAL A 60 -7.29 12.28 -13.02
C VAL A 60 -8.15 12.18 -11.77
N CYS A 61 -8.93 13.21 -11.50
CA CYS A 61 -9.93 13.23 -10.44
C CYS A 61 -11.30 13.53 -11.03
N ASN A 62 -12.27 12.65 -10.80
CA ASN A 62 -13.66 12.86 -11.16
C ASN A 62 -14.53 12.77 -9.89
N GLU A 63 -14.83 13.92 -9.31
CA GLU A 63 -15.58 14.00 -8.05
C GLU A 63 -16.99 13.44 -8.19
N LYS A 64 -17.69 13.72 -9.30
CA LYS A 64 -19.06 13.23 -9.54
C LYS A 64 -19.13 11.70 -9.58
N LYS A 65 -18.12 11.05 -10.14
CA LYS A 65 -18.00 9.60 -10.21
C LYS A 65 -17.23 9.02 -9.02
N ARG A 66 -16.71 9.87 -8.13
CA ARG A 66 -15.83 9.47 -7.01
C ARG A 66 -14.68 8.57 -7.45
N ILE A 67 -14.00 8.97 -8.55
CA ILE A 67 -12.88 8.26 -9.13
C ILE A 67 -11.64 9.14 -9.07
N PHE A 68 -10.54 8.53 -8.62
CA PHE A 68 -9.20 9.10 -8.72
C PHE A 68 -8.27 8.09 -9.39
N SER A 69 -7.40 8.53 -10.27
CA SER A 69 -6.34 7.67 -10.83
C SER A 69 -5.05 8.45 -11.05
N ALA A 70 -3.93 7.71 -11.05
CA ALA A 70 -2.61 8.25 -11.33
C ALA A 70 -1.73 7.16 -11.93
N ASP A 71 -0.84 7.55 -12.85
CA ASP A 71 0.26 6.71 -13.28
C ASP A 71 1.42 6.89 -12.28
N ILE A 72 1.75 5.82 -11.56
CA ILE A 72 2.78 5.83 -10.53
C ILE A 72 4.12 5.27 -11.03
N ALA A 73 4.25 4.93 -12.32
CA ALA A 73 5.47 4.31 -12.86
C ALA A 73 6.71 5.17 -12.61
N THR A 74 6.62 6.48 -12.82
CA THR A 74 7.75 7.41 -12.64
C THR A 74 8.12 7.69 -11.17
N ALA A 75 7.36 7.16 -10.22
CA ALA A 75 7.71 7.14 -8.80
C ALA A 75 8.69 6.00 -8.44
N TYR A 76 8.95 5.09 -9.37
CA TYR A 76 9.86 3.96 -9.20
C TYR A 76 11.16 4.20 -9.94
N PRO A 77 12.29 3.69 -9.41
CA PRO A 77 13.57 3.78 -10.09
C PRO A 77 13.63 2.82 -11.30
N ALA A 78 14.62 3.01 -12.17
CA ALA A 78 14.79 2.26 -13.41
C ALA A 78 14.87 0.73 -13.21
N GLU A 79 15.33 0.29 -12.05
CA GLU A 79 15.44 -1.11 -11.65
C GLU A 79 14.08 -1.81 -11.57
N ALA A 80 13.00 -1.06 -11.31
CA ALA A 80 11.64 -1.59 -11.31
C ALA A 80 11.15 -2.01 -12.70
N LYS A 81 11.84 -1.58 -13.78
CA LYS A 81 11.51 -1.92 -15.19
C LYS A 81 10.05 -1.64 -15.55
N VAL A 82 9.40 -0.70 -14.86
CA VAL A 82 8.00 -0.35 -15.10
C VAL A 82 7.92 0.67 -16.24
N LYS A 83 7.04 0.39 -17.20
CA LYS A 83 6.71 1.30 -18.31
C LYS A 83 5.50 2.16 -17.97
N SER A 84 4.47 1.56 -17.41
CA SER A 84 3.30 2.25 -16.88
C SER A 84 2.68 1.44 -15.73
N TRP A 85 2.11 2.15 -14.74
CA TRP A 85 1.33 1.55 -13.67
C TRP A 85 0.23 2.52 -13.27
N ILE A 86 -0.95 2.33 -13.83
CA ILE A 86 -2.10 3.19 -13.56
C ILE A 86 -2.90 2.59 -12.41
N ARG A 87 -2.83 3.24 -11.25
CA ARG A 87 -3.64 2.90 -10.09
C ARG A 87 -4.86 3.78 -10.05
N SER A 88 -6.02 3.15 -9.98
CA SER A 88 -7.32 3.83 -9.91
C SER A 88 -8.05 3.46 -8.62
N TYR A 89 -8.76 4.41 -8.05
CA TYR A 89 -9.62 4.27 -6.89
C TYR A 89 -11.03 4.70 -7.31
N ALA A 90 -12.01 3.83 -7.11
CA ALA A 90 -13.42 4.15 -7.30
C ALA A 90 -14.15 3.89 -6.00
N LEU A 91 -14.75 4.93 -5.43
CA LEU A 91 -15.48 4.87 -4.18
C LEU A 91 -16.97 4.83 -4.43
N ASP A 92 -17.60 3.76 -4.01
CA ASP A 92 -19.05 3.63 -3.86
C ASP A 92 -19.42 3.76 -2.38
N ASP A 93 -20.70 3.76 -2.03
CA ASP A 93 -21.16 4.01 -0.66
C ASP A 93 -20.62 2.99 0.36
N ARG A 94 -20.36 1.77 -0.08
CA ARG A 94 -19.89 0.67 0.78
C ARG A 94 -18.60 -0.01 0.29
N LYS A 95 -18.06 0.43 -0.82
CA LYS A 95 -16.94 -0.27 -1.47
C LYS A 95 -15.94 0.73 -2.04
N LEU A 96 -14.68 0.54 -1.67
CA LEU A 96 -13.56 1.13 -2.38
C LEU A 96 -12.96 0.07 -3.30
N MET A 97 -12.99 0.34 -4.60
CA MET A 97 -12.33 -0.49 -5.60
C MET A 97 -10.98 0.09 -5.95
N ILE A 98 -9.93 -0.71 -5.83
CA ILE A 98 -8.59 -0.36 -6.26
C ILE A 98 -8.28 -1.21 -7.50
N THR A 99 -7.88 -0.56 -8.58
CA THR A 99 -7.51 -1.24 -9.82
C THR A 99 -6.12 -0.80 -10.25
N ASP A 100 -5.23 -1.76 -10.48
CA ASP A 100 -3.89 -1.56 -11.01
C ASP A 100 -3.81 -2.13 -12.42
N ASN A 101 -3.63 -1.27 -13.42
CA ASN A 101 -3.31 -1.68 -14.80
C ASN A 101 -1.84 -1.39 -15.06
N TYR A 102 -1.05 -2.40 -15.43
CA TYR A 102 0.37 -2.22 -15.56
C TYR A 102 0.98 -2.83 -16.82
N THR A 103 2.08 -2.22 -17.22
CA THR A 103 3.01 -2.73 -18.26
C THR A 103 4.42 -2.56 -17.72
N LEU A 104 5.19 -3.64 -17.75
CA LEU A 104 6.61 -3.67 -17.43
C LEU A 104 7.43 -3.82 -18.72
N ASN A 105 8.60 -3.24 -18.77
CA ASN A 105 9.56 -3.51 -19.84
C ASN A 105 10.15 -4.92 -19.71
N GLU A 106 10.28 -5.39 -18.46
CA GLU A 106 10.76 -6.72 -18.11
C GLU A 106 10.06 -7.19 -16.83
N ALA A 107 9.67 -8.46 -16.74
CA ALA A 107 9.09 -9.09 -15.56
C ALA A 107 10.17 -9.90 -14.82
N LEU A 108 10.89 -9.25 -13.92
CA LEU A 108 12.05 -9.82 -13.21
C LEU A 108 11.67 -10.54 -11.92
N ALA A 109 10.70 -9.98 -11.19
CA ALA A 109 10.26 -10.51 -9.91
C ALA A 109 8.74 -10.36 -9.73
N PRO A 110 8.11 -11.09 -8.81
CA PRO A 110 6.70 -10.93 -8.48
C PRO A 110 6.37 -9.52 -8.00
N ASN A 111 5.21 -9.00 -8.40
CA ASN A 111 4.67 -7.78 -7.84
C ASN A 111 4.02 -8.06 -6.48
N GLN A 112 3.97 -7.03 -5.64
CA GLN A 112 3.43 -7.10 -4.29
C GLN A 112 2.59 -5.85 -4.00
N LEU A 113 1.44 -6.01 -3.37
CA LEU A 113 0.62 -4.91 -2.87
C LEU A 113 0.67 -4.91 -1.35
N ASN A 114 0.90 -3.75 -0.74
CA ASN A 114 0.98 -3.61 0.71
C ASN A 114 -0.20 -2.79 1.22
N PHE A 115 -0.70 -3.19 2.39
CA PHE A 115 -1.76 -2.49 3.12
C PHE A 115 -1.42 -2.47 4.60
N LEU A 116 -1.51 -1.31 5.24
CA LEU A 116 -1.30 -1.17 6.69
C LEU A 116 -2.62 -1.03 7.42
N THR A 117 -2.72 -1.70 8.56
CA THR A 117 -3.84 -1.57 9.48
C THR A 117 -3.40 -1.70 10.92
N TRP A 118 -4.17 -1.18 11.86
CA TRP A 118 -4.01 -1.37 13.30
C TRP A 118 -5.12 -2.24 13.91
N GLY A 119 -6.05 -2.68 13.05
CA GLY A 119 -7.13 -3.58 13.43
C GLY A 119 -6.69 -5.05 13.48
N LYS A 120 -7.47 -5.89 14.15
CA LYS A 120 -7.29 -7.33 14.16
C LYS A 120 -7.50 -7.88 12.76
N VAL A 121 -6.52 -8.61 12.25
CA VAL A 121 -6.55 -9.22 10.91
C VAL A 121 -6.91 -10.70 11.02
N SER A 122 -7.75 -11.18 10.12
CA SER A 122 -8.07 -12.60 9.94
C SER A 122 -8.25 -12.95 8.47
N PHE A 123 -8.11 -14.23 8.15
CA PHE A 123 -8.23 -14.78 6.80
C PHE A 123 -9.42 -15.75 6.75
N PRO A 124 -10.66 -15.25 6.56
CA PRO A 124 -11.86 -16.09 6.64
C PRO A 124 -11.97 -17.14 5.53
N SER A 125 -11.40 -16.85 4.36
CA SER A 125 -11.34 -17.77 3.22
C SER A 125 -10.26 -17.34 2.24
N PRO A 126 -9.82 -18.20 1.32
CA PRO A 126 -8.95 -17.79 0.21
C PRO A 126 -9.53 -16.57 -0.53
N GLY A 127 -8.69 -15.61 -0.90
CA GLY A 127 -9.11 -14.39 -1.59
C GLY A 127 -9.72 -13.31 -0.68
N LYS A 128 -9.73 -13.51 0.66
CA LYS A 128 -10.31 -12.57 1.61
C LYS A 128 -9.41 -12.31 2.82
N VAL A 129 -9.25 -11.03 3.15
CA VAL A 129 -8.72 -10.58 4.44
C VAL A 129 -9.80 -9.78 5.15
N ARG A 130 -10.04 -10.05 6.42
CA ARG A 130 -10.93 -9.25 7.27
C ARG A 130 -10.14 -8.47 8.28
N VAL A 131 -10.44 -7.17 8.38
CA VAL A 131 -9.90 -6.26 9.37
C VAL A 131 -11.00 -5.80 10.29
N GLU A 132 -10.79 -5.93 11.59
CA GLU A 132 -11.73 -5.48 12.63
C GLU A 132 -11.06 -4.46 13.54
N VAL A 133 -11.64 -3.28 13.66
CA VAL A 133 -11.14 -2.22 14.53
C VAL A 133 -12.29 -1.41 15.10
N LYS A 134 -12.34 -1.26 16.44
CA LYS A 134 -13.38 -0.47 17.15
C LYS A 134 -14.81 -0.77 16.66
N GLY A 135 -15.14 -2.05 16.49
CA GLY A 135 -16.47 -2.48 16.04
C GLY A 135 -16.74 -2.35 14.54
N GLN A 136 -15.83 -1.74 13.78
CA GLN A 136 -15.92 -1.73 12.31
C GLN A 136 -15.28 -2.97 11.73
N LYS A 137 -15.92 -3.53 10.68
CA LYS A 137 -15.42 -4.70 9.94
C LYS A 137 -15.30 -4.33 8.47
N VAL A 138 -14.11 -4.53 7.91
CA VAL A 138 -13.84 -4.34 6.48
C VAL A 138 -13.28 -5.62 5.90
N GLU A 139 -13.78 -6.02 4.75
CA GLU A 139 -13.21 -7.12 3.97
C GLU A 139 -12.40 -6.55 2.80
N LEU A 140 -11.18 -7.05 2.64
CA LEU A 140 -10.34 -6.85 1.49
C LEU A 140 -10.43 -8.11 0.64
N ASP A 141 -11.15 -8.03 -0.48
CA ASP A 141 -11.18 -9.08 -1.49
C ASP A 141 -9.99 -8.90 -2.43
N TYR A 142 -9.33 -10.00 -2.79
CA TYR A 142 -8.19 -9.97 -3.70
C TYR A 142 -8.23 -11.15 -4.69
N PRO A 143 -7.69 -10.96 -5.92
CA PRO A 143 -7.68 -12.01 -6.93
C PRO A 143 -6.86 -13.24 -6.51
N SER A 144 -7.26 -14.42 -7.01
CA SER A 144 -6.68 -15.72 -6.67
C SER A 144 -5.18 -15.87 -7.02
N GLN A 145 -4.64 -15.03 -7.92
CA GLN A 145 -3.21 -15.02 -8.22
C GLN A 145 -2.34 -14.47 -7.08
N PHE A 146 -2.95 -13.90 -6.05
CA PHE A 146 -2.23 -13.42 -4.88
C PHE A 146 -2.29 -14.41 -3.72
N LYS A 147 -1.19 -14.45 -2.97
CA LYS A 147 -1.14 -14.99 -1.62
C LYS A 147 -1.06 -13.83 -0.63
N ALA A 148 -1.85 -13.89 0.43
CA ALA A 148 -1.84 -12.92 1.50
C ALA A 148 -0.92 -13.39 2.63
N GLU A 149 -0.06 -12.49 3.10
CA GLU A 149 0.81 -12.67 4.25
C GLU A 149 0.56 -11.55 5.25
N LEU A 150 0.80 -11.82 6.53
CA LEU A 150 0.65 -10.86 7.61
C LEU A 150 1.97 -10.69 8.34
N GLU A 151 2.42 -9.44 8.45
CA GLU A 151 3.53 -9.05 9.29
C GLU A 151 3.02 -8.21 10.46
N THR A 152 3.46 -8.55 11.67
CA THR A 152 3.23 -7.74 12.86
C THR A 152 4.41 -6.79 13.07
N ILE A 153 4.14 -5.50 13.16
CA ILE A 153 5.12 -4.44 13.37
C ILE A 153 4.90 -3.88 14.78
N LYS A 154 5.85 -4.15 15.68
CA LYS A 154 5.84 -3.58 17.03
C LYS A 154 6.16 -2.09 16.98
N LEU A 155 5.45 -1.30 17.78
CA LEU A 155 5.61 0.15 17.85
C LEU A 155 6.25 0.53 19.18
N ASP A 156 7.57 0.60 19.20
CA ASP A 156 8.34 1.01 20.38
C ASP A 156 8.43 2.55 20.50
N ASP A 157 8.17 3.28 19.39
CA ASP A 157 8.14 4.73 19.38
C ASP A 157 6.84 5.26 19.99
N PRO A 158 6.89 6.05 21.11
CA PRO A 158 5.70 6.59 21.76
C PRO A 158 4.82 7.44 20.85
N ARG A 159 5.40 8.14 19.87
CA ARG A 159 4.63 8.97 18.93
C ARG A 159 3.72 8.12 18.05
N LEU A 160 4.12 6.90 17.74
CA LEU A 160 3.31 5.94 16.96
C LEU A 160 2.40 5.12 17.88
N SER A 161 2.95 4.60 18.98
CA SER A 161 2.20 3.71 19.87
C SER A 161 1.08 4.40 20.64
N ASN A 162 1.18 5.70 20.93
CA ASN A 162 0.08 6.49 21.50
C ASN A 162 -1.11 6.65 20.55
N VAL A 163 -0.88 6.53 19.23
CA VAL A 163 -1.93 6.66 18.19
C VAL A 163 -2.51 5.30 17.84
N TRP A 164 -1.63 4.33 17.56
CA TRP A 164 -2.02 3.05 16.97
C TRP A 164 -2.00 1.87 17.94
N GLY A 165 -1.52 2.04 19.16
CA GLY A 165 -1.32 0.97 20.13
C GLY A 165 0.07 0.35 20.03
N LYS A 166 0.25 -0.83 20.62
CA LYS A 166 1.56 -1.48 20.74
C LYS A 166 2.10 -2.07 19.42
N GLU A 167 1.21 -2.29 18.46
CA GLU A 167 1.55 -2.92 17.18
C GLU A 167 0.56 -2.53 16.08
N ILE A 168 1.03 -2.58 14.85
CA ILE A 168 0.22 -2.50 13.64
C ILE A 168 0.57 -3.70 12.74
N TYR A 169 -0.21 -3.87 11.69
CA TYR A 169 -0.07 -5.01 10.80
C TYR A 169 0.13 -4.53 9.36
N ARG A 170 1.04 -5.21 8.65
CA ARG A 170 1.18 -5.09 7.20
C ARG A 170 0.61 -6.34 6.56
N ILE A 171 -0.44 -6.16 5.77
CA ILE A 171 -1.00 -7.17 4.88
C ILE A 171 -0.26 -7.04 3.56
N THR A 172 0.37 -8.12 3.12
CA THR A 172 1.08 -8.19 1.85
C THR A 172 0.35 -9.16 0.94
N LEU A 173 -0.09 -8.67 -0.21
CA LEU A 173 -0.61 -9.49 -1.30
C LEU A 173 0.52 -9.68 -2.33
N LYS A 174 1.05 -10.88 -2.44
CA LYS A 174 2.16 -11.22 -3.33
C LYS A 174 1.70 -12.15 -4.43
N THR A 175 1.93 -11.79 -5.69
CA THR A 175 1.70 -12.71 -6.81
C THR A 175 2.88 -13.66 -6.97
N GLU A 176 2.64 -14.88 -7.41
CA GLU A 176 3.70 -15.83 -7.80
C GLU A 176 4.06 -15.67 -9.28
N GLU A 177 3.18 -15.05 -10.05
CA GLU A 177 3.34 -14.87 -11.48
C GLU A 177 4.21 -13.66 -11.82
N LYS A 178 5.11 -13.87 -12.77
CA LYS A 178 5.92 -12.82 -13.38
C LYS A 178 5.33 -12.51 -14.75
N LYS A 179 4.51 -11.47 -14.85
CA LYS A 179 3.86 -11.04 -16.08
C LYS A 179 4.28 -9.62 -16.43
N ALA A 180 4.62 -9.39 -17.71
CA ALA A 180 4.99 -8.05 -18.19
C ALA A 180 3.78 -7.11 -18.31
N THR A 181 2.56 -7.65 -18.39
CA THR A 181 1.32 -6.88 -18.42
C THR A 181 0.28 -7.54 -17.53
N GLY A 182 -0.58 -6.75 -16.93
CA GLY A 182 -1.66 -7.30 -16.12
C GLY A 182 -2.62 -6.26 -15.56
N ASN A 183 -3.66 -6.80 -14.91
CA ASN A 183 -4.65 -6.05 -14.17
C ASN A 183 -4.88 -6.73 -12.82
N TYR A 184 -4.84 -5.93 -11.76
CA TYR A 184 -5.23 -6.35 -10.41
C TYR A 184 -6.45 -5.52 -9.99
N LYS A 185 -7.46 -6.20 -9.44
CA LYS A 185 -8.71 -5.55 -9.04
C LYS A 185 -9.24 -6.16 -7.74
#